data_ed6d0f9596459a10e7b7f78f86b93a30
#
_entry.id   ed6d0f9596459a10e7b7f78f86b93a30
#
_cell.length_a   1.000
_cell.length_b   1.000
_cell.length_c   1.000
_cell.angle_alpha   90.00
_cell.angle_beta   90.00
_cell.angle_gamma   90.00
#
_symmetry.space_group_name_H-M   'P 1'
#
loop_
_entity.id
_entity.type
_entity.pdbx_description
1 polymer ?
#
loop_
_entity_poly.entity_id
_entity_poly.type
_entity_poly.pdbx_seq_one_letter_code
_entity_poly.pdbx_strand_id
1 'polypeptide(L)'
;NSRYIAKKIAAELQDEIVDVNAKIKAADYSPVKTGENVIVVTPTYAWRIPRIVSDWLSKTKLLSAKRIWFVMNCGSEIGNASKYNSSLAERKHLCYMGTSQILMPENYIAMFNAPQLEEAKEIVEKAEINIKETVKYIREGKVFLKPRHNLYDRLMSRLVNPLFYHF
;
A
#
# COMPACT_ATOMS: atom_id res chain seq x y z
N ASN A 1 -5.88 4.61 8.98
CA ASN A 1 -4.67 3.78 8.94
C ASN A 1 -3.68 4.28 7.86
N SER A 2 -3.99 4.24 6.55
CA SER A 2 -3.04 4.63 5.48
C SER A 2 -2.48 6.04 5.63
N ARG A 3 -3.33 7.04 5.94
CA ARG A 3 -2.88 8.43 6.16
C ARG A 3 -1.90 8.55 7.33
N TYR A 4 -2.12 7.78 8.39
CA TYR A 4 -1.21 7.74 9.54
C TYR A 4 0.16 7.22 9.12
N ILE A 5 0.20 6.06 8.45
CA ILE A 5 1.44 5.45 7.96
C ILE A 5 2.17 6.39 7.00
N ALA A 6 1.44 6.98 6.04
CA ALA A 6 2.02 7.92 5.07
C ALA A 6 2.66 9.13 5.76
N LYS A 7 2.00 9.73 6.76
CA LYS A 7 2.55 10.84 7.53
C LYS A 7 3.82 10.46 8.29
N LYS A 8 3.86 9.26 8.90
CA LYS A 8 5.06 8.77 9.60
C LYS A 8 6.23 8.57 8.64
N ILE A 9 5.99 7.90 7.51
CA ILE A 9 7.03 7.67 6.49
C ILE A 9 7.55 9.01 5.94
N ALA A 10 6.65 9.91 5.57
CA ALA A 10 7.02 11.21 5.01
C ALA A 10 7.82 12.06 6.01
N ALA A 11 7.43 12.09 7.28
CA ALA A 11 8.16 12.81 8.32
C ALA A 11 9.60 12.27 8.50
N GLU A 12 9.75 10.94 8.53
CA GLU A 12 11.05 10.29 8.66
C GLU A 12 11.97 10.47 7.44
N LEU A 13 11.38 10.53 6.24
CA LEU A 13 12.12 10.72 4.99
C LEU A 13 12.26 12.20 4.59
N GLN A 14 11.61 13.12 5.32
CA GLN A 14 11.51 14.56 4.98
C GLN A 14 10.94 14.76 3.57
N ASP A 15 9.87 14.04 3.26
CA ASP A 15 9.26 13.98 1.93
C ASP A 15 7.83 14.55 1.93
N GLU A 16 7.30 14.86 0.77
CA GLU A 16 5.96 15.42 0.58
C GLU A 16 4.91 14.32 0.38
N ILE A 17 3.68 14.62 0.81
CA ILE A 17 2.54 13.72 0.65
C ILE A 17 1.61 14.23 -0.44
N VAL A 18 1.34 13.38 -1.43
CA VAL A 18 0.28 13.60 -2.42
C VAL A 18 -0.99 12.87 -1.97
N ASP A 19 -2.06 13.61 -1.69
CA ASP A 19 -3.36 13.01 -1.37
C ASP A 19 -4.06 12.50 -2.63
N VAL A 20 -3.81 11.22 -2.94
CA VAL A 20 -4.41 10.54 -4.11
C VAL A 20 -5.94 10.47 -4.00
N ASN A 21 -6.50 10.37 -2.78
CA ASN A 21 -7.95 10.36 -2.61
C ASN A 21 -8.59 11.69 -3.02
N ALA A 22 -7.96 12.82 -2.69
CA ALA A 22 -8.42 14.12 -3.14
C ALA A 22 -8.37 14.25 -4.67
N LYS A 23 -7.28 13.79 -5.30
CA LYS A 23 -7.15 13.78 -6.76
C LYS A 23 -8.19 12.91 -7.45
N ILE A 24 -8.44 11.72 -6.94
CA ILE A 24 -9.47 10.82 -7.48
C ILE A 24 -10.86 11.47 -7.38
N LYS A 25 -11.22 12.08 -6.25
CA LYS A 25 -12.51 12.78 -6.08
C LYS A 25 -12.68 13.94 -7.05
N ALA A 26 -11.59 14.62 -7.37
CA ALA A 26 -11.57 15.72 -8.35
C ALA A 26 -11.44 15.23 -9.80
N ALA A 27 -11.41 13.93 -10.07
CA ALA A 27 -11.08 13.34 -11.37
C ALA A 27 -9.77 13.92 -11.98
N ASP A 28 -8.82 14.28 -11.11
CA ASP A 28 -7.54 14.87 -11.50
C ASP A 28 -6.51 13.76 -11.79
N TYR A 29 -6.22 13.59 -13.08
CA TYR A 29 -5.20 12.67 -13.61
C TYR A 29 -4.00 13.43 -14.18
N SER A 30 -3.86 14.71 -13.85
CA SER A 30 -2.73 15.52 -14.28
C SER A 30 -1.38 14.91 -13.85
N PRO A 31 -0.31 15.12 -14.59
CA PRO A 31 1.01 14.63 -14.20
C PRO A 31 1.41 15.10 -12.81
N VAL A 32 1.92 14.19 -12.00
CA VAL A 32 2.42 14.50 -10.66
C VAL A 32 3.94 14.63 -10.72
N LYS A 33 4.45 15.78 -10.26
CA LYS A 33 5.89 15.97 -10.07
C LYS A 33 6.33 15.12 -8.88
N THR A 34 7.30 14.23 -9.10
CA THR A 34 7.86 13.34 -8.07
C THR A 34 9.39 13.44 -8.07
N GLY A 35 10.01 12.94 -7.01
CA GLY A 35 11.42 12.53 -7.05
C GLY A 35 11.58 11.20 -7.82
N GLU A 36 12.80 10.65 -7.82
CA GLU A 36 13.07 9.35 -8.43
C GLU A 36 12.41 8.17 -7.69
N ASN A 37 12.15 8.34 -6.41
CA ASN A 37 11.55 7.36 -5.52
C ASN A 37 10.10 7.73 -5.25
N VAL A 38 9.20 6.77 -5.43
CA VAL A 38 7.78 6.92 -5.13
C VAL A 38 7.35 5.84 -4.14
N ILE A 39 6.62 6.25 -3.13
CA ILE A 39 6.08 5.36 -2.10
C ILE A 39 4.57 5.45 -2.14
N VAL A 40 3.91 4.36 -2.46
CA VAL A 40 2.45 4.26 -2.48
C VAL A 40 1.97 3.64 -1.18
N VAL A 41 1.31 4.44 -0.34
CA VAL A 41 0.72 3.97 0.92
C VAL A 41 -0.79 3.83 0.75
N THR A 42 -1.32 2.62 0.94
CA THR A 42 -2.72 2.30 0.60
C THR A 42 -3.30 1.21 1.50
N PRO A 43 -4.62 1.16 1.69
CA PRO A 43 -5.26 0.02 2.35
C PRO A 43 -5.24 -1.21 1.43
N THR A 44 -5.56 -2.36 2.03
CA THR A 44 -5.77 -3.62 1.33
C THR A 44 -7.26 -3.86 1.17
N TYR A 45 -7.71 -4.04 -0.08
CA TYR A 45 -9.08 -4.43 -0.41
C TYR A 45 -9.05 -5.77 -1.15
N ALA A 46 -9.56 -6.81 -0.51
CA ALA A 46 -9.56 -8.16 -1.05
C ALA A 46 -8.18 -8.55 -1.65
N TRP A 47 -7.12 -8.42 -0.84
CA TRP A 47 -5.72 -8.75 -1.16
C TRP A 47 -5.10 -7.99 -2.34
N ARG A 48 -5.58 -6.80 -2.61
CA ARG A 48 -4.99 -5.86 -3.59
C ARG A 48 -5.07 -4.43 -3.09
N ILE A 49 -4.37 -3.54 -3.76
CA ILE A 49 -4.65 -2.11 -3.62
C ILE A 49 -6.06 -1.82 -4.16
N PRO A 50 -6.80 -0.83 -3.64
CA PRO A 50 -8.12 -0.47 -4.17
C PRO A 50 -8.07 -0.23 -5.69
N ARG A 51 -9.04 -0.73 -6.44
CA ARG A 51 -9.10 -0.57 -7.90
C ARG A 51 -9.00 0.88 -8.32
N ILE A 52 -9.72 1.75 -7.61
CA ILE A 52 -9.72 3.20 -7.86
C ILE A 52 -8.31 3.80 -7.75
N VAL A 53 -7.47 3.32 -6.83
CA VAL A 53 -6.07 3.75 -6.69
C VAL A 53 -5.21 3.18 -7.83
N SER A 54 -5.39 1.89 -8.15
CA SER A 54 -4.70 1.24 -9.28
C SER A 54 -5.00 1.94 -10.60
N ASP A 55 -6.27 2.28 -10.84
CA ASP A 55 -6.73 2.97 -12.06
C ASP A 55 -6.16 4.38 -12.13
N TRP A 56 -6.17 5.11 -11.01
CA TRP A 56 -5.58 6.44 -10.95
C TRP A 56 -4.07 6.39 -11.24
N LEU A 57 -3.34 5.49 -10.58
CA LEU A 57 -1.91 5.29 -10.84
C LEU A 57 -1.64 4.93 -12.31
N SER A 58 -2.47 4.07 -12.91
CA SER A 58 -2.31 3.67 -14.31
C SER A 58 -2.47 4.84 -15.29
N LYS A 59 -3.39 5.76 -15.00
CA LYS A 59 -3.70 6.92 -15.85
C LYS A 59 -2.78 8.11 -15.60
N THR A 60 -2.27 8.28 -14.39
CA THR A 60 -1.48 9.45 -14.00
C THR A 60 0.00 9.25 -14.30
N LYS A 61 0.63 10.22 -14.95
CA LYS A 61 2.07 10.22 -15.19
C LYS A 61 2.81 10.71 -13.94
N LEU A 62 3.75 9.90 -13.44
CA LEU A 62 4.68 10.26 -12.37
C LEU A 62 5.97 10.77 -12.97
N LEU A 63 6.19 12.09 -12.89
CA LEU A 63 7.33 12.73 -13.52
C LEU A 63 8.59 12.45 -12.68
N SER A 64 9.68 12.05 -13.35
CA SER A 64 10.97 11.72 -12.75
C SER A 64 11.01 10.43 -11.92
N ALA A 65 9.88 9.74 -11.71
CA ALA A 65 9.87 8.47 -11.00
C ALA A 65 10.69 7.40 -11.72
N LYS A 66 11.52 6.69 -10.97
CA LYS A 66 12.30 5.53 -11.45
C LYS A 66 12.00 4.27 -10.64
N ARG A 67 11.75 4.42 -9.34
CA ARG A 67 11.53 3.33 -8.39
C ARG A 67 10.23 3.52 -7.64
N ILE A 68 9.55 2.40 -7.35
CA ILE A 68 8.27 2.42 -6.63
C ILE A 68 8.21 1.34 -5.56
N TRP A 69 7.90 1.75 -4.34
CA TRP A 69 7.59 0.91 -3.19
C TRP A 69 6.09 0.95 -2.91
N PHE A 70 5.54 -0.16 -2.47
CA PHE A 70 4.16 -0.22 -1.99
C PHE A 70 4.15 -0.55 -0.50
N VAL A 71 3.44 0.23 0.30
CA VAL A 71 3.20 -0.01 1.71
C VAL A 71 1.70 -0.18 1.92
N MET A 72 1.30 -1.39 2.26
CA MET A 72 -0.12 -1.74 2.37
C MET A 72 -0.49 -2.00 3.82
N ASN A 73 -1.52 -1.32 4.33
CA ASN A 73 -2.08 -1.67 5.62
C ASN A 73 -3.25 -2.64 5.49
N CYS A 74 -3.36 -3.53 6.46
CA CYS A 74 -4.42 -4.54 6.56
C CYS A 74 -4.69 -4.88 8.03
N GLY A 75 -5.82 -5.53 8.30
CA GLY A 75 -6.11 -6.09 9.62
C GLY A 75 -5.43 -7.45 9.85
N SER A 76 -5.15 -8.20 8.78
CA SER A 76 -4.52 -9.52 8.87
C SER A 76 -3.40 -9.71 7.86
N GLU A 77 -3.71 -9.77 6.56
CA GLU A 77 -2.74 -10.08 5.51
C GLU A 77 -3.06 -9.37 4.20
N ILE A 78 -2.05 -9.29 3.33
CA ILE A 78 -2.17 -8.70 1.98
C ILE A 78 -2.22 -9.75 0.86
N GLY A 79 -2.19 -11.03 1.21
CA GLY A 79 -2.18 -12.14 0.25
C GLY A 79 -1.11 -11.96 -0.82
N ASN A 80 -1.46 -12.21 -2.08
CA ASN A 80 -0.54 -12.11 -3.21
C ASN A 80 -0.52 -10.69 -3.85
N ALA A 81 -0.76 -9.62 -3.07
CA ALA A 81 -0.77 -8.24 -3.57
C ALA A 81 0.53 -7.86 -4.29
N SER A 82 1.67 -8.38 -3.84
CA SER A 82 3.00 -8.11 -4.44
C SER A 82 3.03 -8.41 -5.94
N LYS A 83 2.37 -9.47 -6.40
CA LYS A 83 2.28 -9.83 -7.82
C LYS A 83 1.58 -8.74 -8.63
N TYR A 84 0.47 -8.22 -8.13
CA TYR A 84 -0.33 -7.20 -8.82
C TYR A 84 0.36 -5.84 -8.80
N ASN A 85 1.02 -5.50 -7.70
CA ASN A 85 1.80 -4.29 -7.56
C ASN A 85 3.04 -4.30 -8.49
N SER A 86 3.73 -5.43 -8.61
CA SER A 86 4.83 -5.62 -9.56
C SER A 86 4.36 -5.41 -11.01
N SER A 87 3.24 -6.04 -11.39
CA SER A 87 2.67 -5.86 -12.73
C SER A 87 2.24 -4.40 -13.00
N LEU A 88 1.77 -3.68 -11.97
CA LEU A 88 1.44 -2.26 -12.11
C LEU A 88 2.71 -1.42 -12.32
N ALA A 89 3.76 -1.68 -11.55
CA ALA A 89 5.05 -1.00 -11.70
C ALA A 89 5.65 -1.23 -13.09
N GLU A 90 5.60 -2.48 -13.60
CA GLU A 90 6.04 -2.83 -14.95
C GLU A 90 5.32 -2.02 -16.04
N ARG A 91 3.99 -1.97 -15.98
CA ARG A 91 3.19 -1.18 -16.94
C ARG A 91 3.50 0.32 -16.89
N LYS A 92 4.01 0.80 -15.77
CA LYS A 92 4.45 2.19 -15.60
C LYS A 92 5.93 2.40 -15.93
N HIS A 93 6.64 1.36 -16.35
CA HIS A 93 8.09 1.39 -16.60
C HIS A 93 8.90 1.86 -15.39
N LEU A 94 8.46 1.45 -14.18
CA LEU A 94 9.12 1.75 -12.91
C LEU A 94 9.76 0.48 -12.34
N CYS A 95 10.93 0.64 -11.72
CA CYS A 95 11.56 -0.45 -10.98
C CYS A 95 10.74 -0.76 -9.72
N TYR A 96 10.18 -1.96 -9.65
CA TYR A 96 9.43 -2.42 -8.49
C TYR A 96 10.36 -2.76 -7.33
N MET A 97 10.23 -2.05 -6.23
CA MET A 97 11.06 -2.17 -5.03
C MET A 97 10.40 -2.98 -3.90
N GLY A 98 9.29 -3.66 -4.20
CA GLY A 98 8.62 -4.54 -3.27
C GLY A 98 7.33 -3.96 -2.65
N THR A 99 6.67 -4.83 -1.89
CA THR A 99 5.45 -4.49 -1.13
C THR A 99 5.66 -4.86 0.33
N SER A 100 5.55 -3.88 1.23
CA SER A 100 5.56 -4.05 2.67
C SER A 100 4.13 -4.13 3.20
N GLN A 101 3.93 -4.97 4.20
CA GLN A 101 2.68 -5.13 4.94
C GLN A 101 2.81 -4.47 6.31
N ILE A 102 1.85 -3.61 6.67
CA ILE A 102 1.74 -3.02 8.00
C ILE A 102 0.40 -3.43 8.60
N LEU A 103 0.43 -4.22 9.66
CA LEU A 103 -0.78 -4.56 10.41
C LEU A 103 -1.28 -3.31 11.14
N MET A 104 -2.57 -3.04 11.02
CA MET A 104 -3.26 -1.93 11.67
C MET A 104 -4.58 -2.42 12.25
N PRO A 105 -5.12 -1.73 13.25
CA PRO A 105 -6.43 -2.08 13.80
C PRO A 105 -7.48 -2.23 12.71
N GLU A 106 -8.23 -3.33 12.75
CA GLU A 106 -9.30 -3.58 11.79
C GLU A 106 -10.38 -2.49 11.87
N ASN A 107 -10.77 -1.98 10.73
CA ASN A 107 -11.78 -0.95 10.60
C ASN A 107 -12.90 -1.29 9.60
N TYR A 108 -12.89 -2.50 9.06
CA TYR A 108 -13.97 -3.00 8.20
C TYR A 108 -15.05 -3.66 9.05
N ILE A 109 -15.79 -2.83 9.79
CA ILE A 109 -16.80 -3.25 10.78
C ILE A 109 -18.03 -3.94 10.16
N ALA A 110 -18.18 -3.92 8.84
CA ALA A 110 -19.26 -4.64 8.16
C ALA A 110 -19.11 -6.16 8.22
N MET A 111 -17.87 -6.68 8.40
CA MET A 111 -17.58 -8.11 8.46
C MET A 111 -16.76 -8.52 9.69
N PHE A 112 -16.09 -7.59 10.35
CA PHE A 112 -15.18 -7.87 11.45
C PHE A 112 -15.49 -6.95 12.64
N ASN A 113 -15.23 -7.43 13.84
CA ASN A 113 -15.30 -6.60 15.03
C ASN A 113 -14.07 -5.69 15.10
N ALA A 114 -14.29 -4.42 15.46
CA ALA A 114 -13.19 -3.56 15.80
C ALA A 114 -12.50 -4.07 17.07
N PRO A 115 -11.16 -4.04 17.16
CA PRO A 115 -10.45 -4.44 18.35
C PRO A 115 -10.77 -3.51 19.54
N GLN A 116 -10.66 -4.01 20.74
CA GLN A 116 -10.78 -3.21 21.95
C GLN A 116 -9.61 -2.20 22.03
N LEU A 117 -9.78 -1.14 22.81
CA LEU A 117 -8.83 -0.03 22.84
C LEU A 117 -7.39 -0.45 23.15
N GLU A 118 -7.21 -1.34 24.13
CA GLU A 118 -5.87 -1.82 24.52
C GLU A 118 -5.24 -2.67 23.41
N GLU A 119 -6.00 -3.57 22.81
CA GLU A 119 -5.55 -4.36 21.67
C GLU A 119 -5.18 -3.45 20.47
N ALA A 120 -5.99 -2.43 20.19
CA ALA A 120 -5.71 -1.46 19.15
C ALA A 120 -4.40 -0.70 19.39
N LYS A 121 -4.10 -0.33 20.64
CA LYS A 121 -2.84 0.31 21.02
C LYS A 121 -1.64 -0.60 20.75
N GLU A 122 -1.71 -1.87 21.19
CA GLU A 122 -0.63 -2.84 20.94
C GLU A 122 -0.37 -3.05 19.44
N ILE A 123 -1.44 -3.11 18.63
CA ILE A 123 -1.31 -3.23 17.17
C ILE A 123 -0.58 -2.00 16.61
N VAL A 124 -0.96 -0.80 17.06
CA VAL A 124 -0.31 0.44 16.59
C VAL A 124 1.16 0.52 17.04
N GLU A 125 1.49 0.12 18.25
CA GLU A 125 2.89 0.08 18.73
C GLU A 125 3.75 -0.86 17.88
N LYS A 126 3.24 -2.05 17.54
CA LYS A 126 3.91 -2.98 16.62
C LYS A 126 4.04 -2.39 15.20
N ALA A 127 3.00 -1.68 14.74
CA ALA A 127 3.02 -1.01 13.45
C ALA A 127 4.10 0.08 13.39
N GLU A 128 4.34 0.84 14.47
CA GLU A 128 5.40 1.85 14.53
C GLU A 128 6.79 1.23 14.30
N ILE A 129 7.06 0.06 14.87
CA ILE A 129 8.32 -0.67 14.66
C ILE A 129 8.46 -1.05 13.18
N ASN A 130 7.40 -1.61 12.58
CA ASN A 130 7.40 -2.02 11.18
C ASN A 130 7.52 -0.82 10.23
N ILE A 131 6.94 0.33 10.57
CA ILE A 131 7.08 1.58 9.81
C ILE A 131 8.55 2.04 9.82
N LYS A 132 9.22 2.03 10.97
CA LYS A 132 10.65 2.40 11.08
C LYS A 132 11.54 1.47 10.25
N GLU A 133 11.26 0.17 10.27
CA GLU A 133 11.98 -0.80 9.43
C GLU A 133 11.73 -0.53 7.94
N THR A 134 10.47 -0.29 7.56
CA THR A 134 10.08 0.07 6.19
C THR A 134 10.83 1.32 5.71
N VAL A 135 10.89 2.37 6.54
CA VAL A 135 11.64 3.61 6.25
C VAL A 135 13.13 3.34 6.05
N LYS A 136 13.72 2.48 6.88
CA LYS A 136 15.14 2.09 6.74
C LYS A 136 15.41 1.47 5.38
N TYR A 137 14.58 0.51 4.93
CA TYR A 137 14.73 -0.09 3.59
C TYR A 137 14.62 0.93 2.47
N ILE A 138 13.66 1.86 2.56
CA ILE A 138 13.47 2.91 1.55
C ILE A 138 14.68 3.85 1.50
N ARG A 139 15.15 4.31 2.67
CA ARG A 139 16.32 5.22 2.80
C ARG A 139 17.59 4.60 2.21
N GLU A 140 17.76 3.29 2.41
CA GLU A 140 18.89 2.52 1.87
C GLU A 140 18.69 2.12 0.40
N GLY A 141 17.58 2.47 -0.22
CA GLY A 141 17.25 2.08 -1.60
C GLY A 141 17.10 0.55 -1.78
N LYS A 142 16.79 -0.18 -0.73
CA LYS A 142 16.66 -1.63 -0.72
C LYS A 142 15.28 -2.09 -1.15
N VAL A 143 15.22 -3.27 -1.77
CA VAL A 143 13.99 -3.96 -2.09
C VAL A 143 13.40 -4.56 -0.81
N PHE A 144 12.09 -4.39 -0.59
CA PHE A 144 11.42 -5.05 0.53
C PHE A 144 11.49 -6.57 0.39
N LEU A 145 11.67 -7.25 1.51
CA LEU A 145 11.59 -8.70 1.54
C LEU A 145 10.20 -9.15 1.08
N LYS A 146 10.17 -10.18 0.25
CA LYS A 146 8.89 -10.72 -0.21
C LYS A 146 8.12 -11.28 0.99
N PRO A 147 6.85 -10.86 1.19
CA PRO A 147 6.00 -11.51 2.18
C PRO A 147 5.94 -13.01 1.90
N ARG A 148 5.90 -13.82 2.96
CA ARG A 148 5.73 -15.27 2.81
C ARG A 148 4.31 -15.54 2.30
N HIS A 149 4.22 -16.26 1.18
CA HIS A 149 2.93 -16.67 0.60
C HIS A 149 2.86 -18.19 0.55
N ASN A 150 1.70 -18.71 0.87
CA ASN A 150 1.36 -20.10 0.65
C ASN A 150 0.51 -20.27 -0.64
N LEU A 151 0.24 -21.51 -1.01
CA LEU A 151 -0.56 -21.81 -2.20
C LEU A 151 -2.01 -21.32 -2.08
N TYR A 152 -2.54 -21.33 -0.87
CA TYR A 152 -3.87 -20.82 -0.52
C TYR A 152 -3.99 -19.32 -0.82
N ASP A 153 -3.01 -18.51 -0.39
CA ASP A 153 -2.98 -17.06 -0.65
C ASP A 153 -3.02 -16.73 -2.14
N ARG A 154 -2.33 -17.55 -2.96
CA ARG A 154 -2.32 -17.37 -4.41
C ARG A 154 -3.69 -17.64 -5.04
N LEU A 155 -4.34 -18.72 -4.60
CA LEU A 155 -5.66 -19.10 -5.09
C LEU A 155 -6.73 -18.08 -4.67
N MET A 156 -6.75 -17.75 -3.37
CA MET A 156 -7.73 -16.83 -2.81
C MET A 156 -7.58 -15.41 -3.37
N SER A 157 -6.36 -14.90 -3.50
CA SER A 157 -6.14 -13.57 -4.13
C SER A 157 -6.63 -13.51 -5.59
N ARG A 158 -6.72 -14.66 -6.27
CA ARG A 158 -7.23 -14.72 -7.64
C ARG A 158 -8.76 -14.74 -7.69
N LEU A 159 -9.40 -15.40 -6.73
CA LEU A 159 -10.85 -15.63 -6.70
C LEU A 159 -11.61 -14.52 -5.96
N VAL A 160 -11.13 -14.13 -4.78
CA VAL A 160 -11.88 -13.22 -3.89
C VAL A 160 -11.94 -11.80 -4.42
N ASN A 161 -10.87 -11.29 -5.04
CA ASN A 161 -10.88 -9.93 -5.54
C ASN A 161 -11.91 -9.68 -6.67
N PRO A 162 -12.04 -10.54 -7.71
CA PRO A 162 -13.12 -10.41 -8.68
C PRO A 162 -14.51 -10.48 -8.05
N LEU A 163 -14.73 -11.43 -7.12
CA LEU A 163 -16.01 -11.58 -6.42
C LEU A 163 -16.35 -10.34 -5.58
N PHE A 164 -15.38 -9.81 -4.83
CA PHE A 164 -15.57 -8.61 -4.00
C PHE A 164 -16.08 -7.39 -4.77
N TYR A 165 -15.77 -7.27 -6.04
CA TYR A 165 -16.23 -6.16 -6.90
C TYR A 165 -17.44 -6.51 -7.76
N HIS A 166 -17.98 -7.71 -7.63
CA HIS A 166 -19.17 -8.15 -8.38
C HIS A 166 -20.46 -7.94 -7.58
N PHE A 167 -20.33 -7.78 -6.27
CA PHE A 167 -21.39 -7.44 -5.33
C PHE A 167 -21.26 -5.98 -4.86
#